data_128669c574c675eeb6a669079e0cdd26
#
_entry.id   128669c574c675eeb6a669079e0cdd26
#
_cell.length_a   1.000
_cell.length_b   1.000
_cell.length_c   1.000
_cell.angle_alpha   90.00
_cell.angle_beta   90.00
_cell.angle_gamma   90.00
#
_symmetry.space_group_name_H-M   'P 1'
#
loop_
_entity.id
_entity.type
_entity.pdbx_description
1 polymer ?
#
loop_
_entity_poly.entity_id
_entity_poly.type
_entity_poly.pdbx_seq_one_letter_code
_entity_poly.pdbx_strand_id
1 'polypeptide(L)'
;KKIHISDTPQEISLLVNSYNGMIDELENSAAQLAASERETAWREMAKQVAHEIKNPLTPMRLTVQSFQRKFDCNDPDIDKKMAEYTNTLLQQIDTLSSISSAFSTYAKMPAQQDETLNVVKISKLALDIFNEDYIYFFSEEEEVRARFDRTQLIRVVTNLVKNSIQSIAQKNPAEPRIDVIVQLENTFVNILVSDNGIGVPEENKTIIFEPQFTTKTSGMGLGLGMVKNIVET
;
A
#
# COMPACT_ATOMS: atom_id res chain seq x y z
N LYS A 1 -28.61 12.58 7.72
CA LYS A 1 -28.70 13.56 8.82
C LYS A 1 -30.09 13.50 9.41
N LYS A 2 -30.23 13.17 10.70
CA LYS A 2 -31.53 13.06 11.38
C LYS A 2 -32.19 14.41 11.55
N ILE A 3 -33.51 14.42 11.48
CA ILE A 3 -34.34 15.63 11.69
C ILE A 3 -34.82 15.62 13.13
N HIS A 4 -34.62 16.72 13.85
CA HIS A 4 -35.16 16.95 15.19
C HIS A 4 -36.16 18.09 15.11
N ILE A 5 -37.37 17.83 15.52
CA ILE A 5 -38.46 18.80 15.56
C ILE A 5 -39.10 18.81 16.94
N SER A 6 -39.48 19.99 17.44
CA SER A 6 -40.23 20.20 18.68
C SER A 6 -41.52 20.94 18.33
N ASP A 7 -42.61 20.61 19.02
CA ASP A 7 -43.93 21.24 18.85
C ASP A 7 -44.59 21.13 17.47
N THR A 8 -44.79 19.89 16.97
CA THR A 8 -45.42 19.64 15.68
C THR A 8 -46.67 18.78 15.79
N PRO A 9 -47.60 18.89 14.82
CA PRO A 9 -48.74 17.97 14.72
C PRO A 9 -48.32 16.52 14.72
N GLN A 10 -49.20 15.64 15.25
CA GLN A 10 -48.90 14.21 15.45
C GLN A 10 -48.52 13.50 14.15
N GLU A 11 -49.10 13.90 13.01
CA GLU A 11 -48.86 13.32 11.69
C GLU A 11 -47.41 13.65 11.21
N ILE A 12 -46.94 14.88 11.44
CA ILE A 12 -45.57 15.30 11.07
C ILE A 12 -44.57 14.58 11.98
N SER A 13 -44.85 14.44 13.26
CA SER A 13 -44.00 13.69 14.19
C SER A 13 -43.83 12.24 13.77
N LEU A 14 -44.93 11.58 13.33
CA LEU A 14 -44.89 10.20 12.82
C LEU A 14 -44.01 10.07 11.57
N LEU A 15 -44.12 11.04 10.63
CA LEU A 15 -43.36 11.06 9.39
C LEU A 15 -41.88 11.22 9.68
N VAL A 16 -41.52 12.14 10.58
CA VAL A 16 -40.12 12.37 10.97
C VAL A 16 -39.53 11.17 11.70
N ASN A 17 -40.29 10.54 12.57
CA ASN A 17 -39.83 9.32 13.23
C ASN A 17 -39.60 8.18 12.23
N SER A 18 -40.49 8.01 11.24
CA SER A 18 -40.34 7.02 10.18
C SER A 18 -39.11 7.33 9.32
N TYR A 19 -38.90 8.60 8.95
CA TYR A 19 -37.73 9.06 8.21
C TYR A 19 -36.41 8.80 8.99
N ASN A 20 -36.36 9.18 10.27
CA ASN A 20 -35.20 8.93 11.13
C ASN A 20 -34.94 7.42 11.30
N GLY A 21 -36.01 6.61 11.43
CA GLY A 21 -35.90 5.13 11.45
C GLY A 21 -35.27 4.56 10.15
N MET A 22 -35.68 5.06 8.99
CA MET A 22 -35.06 4.68 7.71
C MET A 22 -33.58 5.09 7.64
N ILE A 23 -33.22 6.27 8.16
CA ILE A 23 -31.80 6.69 8.23
C ILE A 23 -31.00 5.74 9.11
N ASP A 24 -31.51 5.36 10.28
CA ASP A 24 -30.84 4.39 11.16
C ASP A 24 -30.67 3.02 10.49
N GLU A 25 -31.67 2.55 9.78
CA GLU A 25 -31.59 1.28 9.05
C GLU A 25 -30.59 1.34 7.89
N LEU A 26 -30.54 2.46 7.17
CA LEU A 26 -29.53 2.69 6.13
C LEU A 26 -28.10 2.74 6.70
N GLU A 27 -27.89 3.46 7.82
CA GLU A 27 -26.59 3.53 8.48
C GLU A 27 -26.14 2.13 8.96
N ASN A 28 -27.05 1.37 9.56
CA ASN A 28 -26.78 -0.01 9.99
C ASN A 28 -26.46 -0.94 8.80
N SER A 29 -27.23 -0.84 7.72
CA SER A 29 -27.03 -1.65 6.51
C SER A 29 -25.69 -1.31 5.84
N ALA A 30 -25.35 -0.02 5.76
CA ALA A 30 -24.06 0.42 5.25
C ALA A 30 -22.89 -0.10 6.10
N ALA A 31 -23.02 -0.05 7.43
CA ALA A 31 -22.01 -0.58 8.35
C ALA A 31 -21.84 -2.11 8.21
N GLN A 32 -22.96 -2.85 8.05
CA GLN A 32 -22.92 -4.30 7.82
C GLN A 32 -22.29 -4.64 6.47
N LEU A 33 -22.60 -3.89 5.41
CA LEU A 33 -22.01 -4.08 4.09
C LEU A 33 -20.51 -3.85 4.15
N ALA A 34 -20.06 -2.74 4.74
CA ALA A 34 -18.65 -2.42 4.89
C ALA A 34 -17.91 -3.50 5.73
N ALA A 35 -18.54 -4.05 6.77
CA ALA A 35 -17.97 -5.14 7.55
C ALA A 35 -17.84 -6.43 6.73
N SER A 36 -18.86 -6.77 5.93
CA SER A 36 -18.85 -7.94 5.04
C SER A 36 -17.81 -7.82 3.94
N GLU A 37 -17.68 -6.65 3.33
CA GLU A 37 -16.64 -6.38 2.32
C GLU A 37 -15.23 -6.51 2.91
N ARG A 38 -15.00 -5.97 4.11
CA ARG A 38 -13.72 -6.15 4.84
C ARG A 38 -13.45 -7.61 5.13
N GLU A 39 -14.43 -8.38 5.56
CA GLU A 39 -14.24 -9.81 5.85
C GLU A 39 -13.92 -10.59 4.59
N THR A 40 -14.55 -10.29 3.46
CA THR A 40 -14.28 -10.92 2.17
C THR A 40 -12.85 -10.60 1.70
N ALA A 41 -12.48 -9.32 1.72
CA ALA A 41 -11.12 -8.88 1.37
C ALA A 41 -10.07 -9.53 2.30
N TRP A 42 -10.37 -9.66 3.59
CA TRP A 42 -9.49 -10.34 4.54
C TRP A 42 -9.31 -11.82 4.23
N ARG A 43 -10.37 -12.54 3.88
CA ARG A 43 -10.29 -13.97 3.52
C ARG A 43 -9.47 -14.19 2.25
N GLU A 44 -9.68 -13.35 1.23
CA GLU A 44 -8.91 -13.43 -0.01
C GLU A 44 -7.44 -13.16 0.24
N MET A 45 -7.13 -12.12 1.02
CA MET A 45 -5.76 -11.79 1.37
C MET A 45 -5.10 -12.88 2.21
N ALA A 46 -5.77 -13.46 3.20
CA ALA A 46 -5.22 -14.55 4.01
C ALA A 46 -4.86 -15.77 3.15
N LYS A 47 -5.71 -16.10 2.17
CA LYS A 47 -5.44 -17.16 1.19
C LYS A 47 -4.20 -16.85 0.36
N GLN A 48 -4.06 -15.60 -0.07
CA GLN A 48 -2.91 -15.17 -0.85
C GLN A 48 -1.62 -15.18 -0.05
N VAL A 49 -1.62 -14.60 1.14
CA VAL A 49 -0.44 -14.62 2.04
C VAL A 49 0.03 -16.05 2.27
N ALA A 50 -0.90 -16.99 2.45
CA ALA A 50 -0.55 -18.42 2.57
C ALA A 50 0.15 -18.95 1.29
N HIS A 51 -0.30 -18.56 0.11
CA HIS A 51 0.35 -18.90 -1.16
C HIS A 51 1.73 -18.24 -1.28
N GLU A 52 1.84 -16.96 -0.95
CA GLU A 52 3.09 -16.22 -1.06
C GLU A 52 4.14 -16.67 -0.02
N ILE A 53 3.73 -17.11 1.16
CA ILE A 53 4.62 -17.76 2.12
C ILE A 53 5.12 -19.11 1.59
N LYS A 54 4.27 -19.89 0.92
CA LYS A 54 4.65 -21.19 0.37
C LYS A 54 5.70 -21.06 -0.74
N ASN A 55 5.66 -19.98 -1.52
CA ASN A 55 6.58 -19.75 -2.65
C ASN A 55 8.06 -19.69 -2.22
N PRO A 56 8.50 -18.90 -1.24
CA PRO A 56 9.88 -18.91 -0.76
C PRO A 56 10.23 -20.15 0.08
N LEU A 57 9.26 -20.75 0.78
CA LEU A 57 9.51 -21.95 1.58
C LEU A 57 9.90 -23.17 0.73
N THR A 58 9.34 -23.29 -0.47
CA THR A 58 9.65 -24.42 -1.38
C THR A 58 11.11 -24.40 -1.82
N PRO A 59 11.67 -23.32 -2.39
CA PRO A 59 13.09 -23.27 -2.73
C PRO A 59 14.01 -23.38 -1.50
N MET A 60 13.64 -22.77 -0.36
CA MET A 60 14.42 -22.96 0.88
C MET A 60 14.56 -24.43 1.24
N ARG A 61 13.44 -25.16 1.24
CA ARG A 61 13.46 -26.60 1.54
C ARG A 61 14.31 -27.38 0.53
N LEU A 62 14.17 -27.07 -0.76
CA LEU A 62 14.97 -27.73 -1.81
C LEU A 62 16.47 -27.43 -1.67
N THR A 63 16.81 -26.20 -1.33
CA THR A 63 18.20 -25.77 -1.08
C THR A 63 18.81 -26.55 0.09
N VAL A 64 18.08 -26.65 1.22
CA VAL A 64 18.54 -27.43 2.38
C VAL A 64 18.67 -28.91 2.05
N GLN A 65 17.70 -29.50 1.35
CA GLN A 65 17.75 -30.91 0.93
C GLN A 65 18.89 -31.17 -0.06
N SER A 66 19.14 -30.24 -0.98
CA SER A 66 20.27 -30.34 -1.91
C SER A 66 21.59 -30.27 -1.17
N PHE A 67 21.72 -29.33 -0.22
CA PHE A 67 22.90 -29.26 0.65
C PHE A 67 23.13 -30.55 1.42
N GLN A 68 22.13 -31.09 2.12
CA GLN A 68 22.25 -32.35 2.88
C GLN A 68 22.70 -33.52 2.02
N ARG A 69 22.25 -33.59 0.76
CA ARG A 69 22.59 -34.70 -0.13
C ARG A 69 23.96 -34.58 -0.80
N LYS A 70 24.41 -33.36 -1.04
CA LYS A 70 25.61 -33.05 -1.84
C LYS A 70 26.76 -32.52 -1.01
N PHE A 71 26.59 -32.42 0.29
CA PHE A 71 27.63 -31.93 1.18
C PHE A 71 28.79 -32.95 1.25
N ASP A 72 29.94 -32.50 0.77
CA ASP A 72 31.23 -33.23 0.91
C ASP A 72 32.28 -32.26 1.43
N CYS A 73 32.80 -32.50 2.61
CA CYS A 73 33.82 -31.65 3.22
C CYS A 73 35.15 -31.67 2.47
N ASN A 74 35.39 -32.65 1.58
CA ASN A 74 36.59 -32.73 0.74
C ASN A 74 36.40 -32.07 -0.64
N ASP A 75 35.23 -31.50 -0.94
CA ASP A 75 34.96 -30.78 -2.21
C ASP A 75 35.78 -29.49 -2.24
N PRO A 76 36.68 -29.28 -3.24
CA PRO A 76 37.50 -28.10 -3.33
C PRO A 76 36.70 -26.80 -3.48
N ASP A 77 35.44 -26.87 -3.94
CA ASP A 77 34.52 -25.74 -4.13
C ASP A 77 33.52 -25.59 -2.97
N ILE A 78 33.73 -26.25 -1.83
CA ILE A 78 32.77 -26.31 -0.72
C ILE A 78 32.40 -24.90 -0.20
N ASP A 79 33.39 -24.01 -0.04
CA ASP A 79 33.17 -22.65 0.46
C ASP A 79 32.28 -21.84 -0.48
N LYS A 80 32.51 -21.96 -1.80
CA LYS A 80 31.70 -21.29 -2.81
C LYS A 80 30.25 -21.82 -2.81
N LYS A 81 30.09 -23.13 -2.78
CA LYS A 81 28.76 -23.77 -2.70
C LYS A 81 28.03 -23.41 -1.41
N MET A 82 28.73 -23.36 -0.28
CA MET A 82 28.18 -22.91 1.00
C MET A 82 27.69 -21.47 0.92
N ALA A 83 28.48 -20.56 0.33
CA ALA A 83 28.07 -19.17 0.13
C ALA A 83 26.83 -19.06 -0.78
N GLU A 84 26.76 -19.82 -1.87
CA GLU A 84 25.59 -19.85 -2.77
C GLU A 84 24.32 -20.34 -2.05
N TYR A 85 24.40 -21.42 -1.29
CA TYR A 85 23.30 -21.95 -0.48
C TYR A 85 22.84 -20.94 0.56
N THR A 86 23.78 -20.35 1.29
CA THR A 86 23.48 -19.35 2.33
C THR A 86 22.83 -18.10 1.74
N ASN A 87 23.36 -17.57 0.65
CA ASN A 87 22.79 -16.41 -0.04
C ASN A 87 21.37 -16.69 -0.52
N THR A 88 21.13 -17.87 -1.10
CA THR A 88 19.79 -18.27 -1.52
C THR A 88 18.81 -18.32 -0.34
N LEU A 89 19.20 -18.88 0.79
CA LEU A 89 18.36 -18.95 1.99
C LEU A 89 18.06 -17.55 2.55
N LEU A 90 19.08 -16.69 2.66
CA LEU A 90 18.93 -15.31 3.14
C LEU A 90 17.96 -14.54 2.25
N GLN A 91 18.09 -14.63 0.94
CA GLN A 91 17.18 -13.97 -0.01
C GLN A 91 15.72 -14.41 0.18
N GLN A 92 15.47 -15.70 0.44
CA GLN A 92 14.14 -16.21 0.70
C GLN A 92 13.59 -15.77 2.06
N ILE A 93 14.45 -15.66 3.09
CA ILE A 93 14.10 -15.12 4.41
C ILE A 93 13.71 -13.65 4.30
N ASP A 94 14.46 -12.84 3.55
CA ASP A 94 14.15 -11.43 3.31
C ASP A 94 12.80 -11.28 2.60
N THR A 95 12.51 -12.17 1.66
CA THR A 95 11.20 -12.22 0.98
C THR A 95 10.07 -12.52 1.98
N LEU A 96 10.23 -13.52 2.85
CA LEU A 96 9.26 -13.85 3.90
C LEU A 96 9.05 -12.69 4.88
N SER A 97 10.13 -12.02 5.28
CA SER A 97 10.07 -10.84 6.16
C SER A 97 9.26 -9.71 5.52
N SER A 98 9.47 -9.47 4.23
CA SER A 98 8.73 -8.48 3.45
C SER A 98 7.23 -8.81 3.37
N ILE A 99 6.88 -10.08 3.12
CA ILE A 99 5.49 -10.58 3.11
C ILE A 99 4.83 -10.37 4.48
N SER A 100 5.51 -10.76 5.55
CA SER A 100 5.01 -10.61 6.92
C SER A 100 4.79 -9.14 7.30
N SER A 101 5.72 -8.26 6.94
CA SER A 101 5.64 -6.82 7.21
C SER A 101 4.47 -6.17 6.47
N ALA A 102 4.28 -6.49 5.20
CA ALA A 102 3.18 -5.95 4.43
C ALA A 102 1.82 -6.47 4.91
N PHE A 103 1.72 -7.76 5.26
CA PHE A 103 0.51 -8.32 5.86
C PHE A 103 0.19 -7.67 7.21
N SER A 104 1.19 -7.50 8.08
CA SER A 104 1.02 -6.81 9.37
C SER A 104 0.55 -5.37 9.19
N THR A 105 1.05 -4.68 8.17
CA THR A 105 0.67 -3.30 7.86
C THR A 105 -0.77 -3.21 7.38
N TYR A 106 -1.22 -4.16 6.56
CA TYR A 106 -2.61 -4.26 6.11
C TYR A 106 -3.56 -4.68 7.24
N ALA A 107 -3.17 -5.68 8.04
CA ALA A 107 -3.96 -6.19 9.16
C ALA A 107 -4.22 -5.15 10.25
N LYS A 108 -3.31 -4.19 10.41
CA LYS A 108 -3.38 -3.12 11.40
C LYS A 108 -3.98 -1.83 10.85
N MET A 109 -4.77 -1.86 9.75
CA MET A 109 -5.45 -0.64 9.32
C MET A 109 -6.43 -0.18 10.41
N PRO A 110 -6.09 0.84 11.22
CA PRO A 110 -7.04 1.44 12.15
C PRO A 110 -8.18 2.07 11.36
N ALA A 111 -9.31 2.25 12.03
CA ALA A 111 -10.38 3.07 11.46
C ALA A 111 -9.77 4.43 11.04
N GLN A 112 -10.09 4.87 9.83
CA GLN A 112 -9.61 6.11 9.27
C GLN A 112 -9.96 7.26 10.22
N GLN A 113 -8.95 8.06 10.58
CA GLN A 113 -9.10 9.23 11.43
C GLN A 113 -8.81 10.49 10.62
N ASP A 114 -9.84 10.98 9.95
CA ASP A 114 -9.74 12.19 9.16
C ASP A 114 -9.55 13.41 10.06
N GLU A 115 -8.49 14.14 9.81
CA GLU A 115 -8.20 15.44 10.41
C GLU A 115 -7.90 16.48 9.31
N THR A 116 -8.08 17.76 9.64
CA THR A 116 -7.62 18.83 8.74
C THR A 116 -6.10 18.96 8.87
N LEU A 117 -5.38 18.58 7.84
CA LEU A 117 -3.92 18.57 7.82
C LEU A 117 -3.35 19.42 6.68
N ASN A 118 -2.09 19.87 6.84
CA ASN A 118 -1.32 20.49 5.77
C ASN A 118 -0.63 19.42 4.94
N VAL A 119 -1.14 19.17 3.73
CA VAL A 119 -0.65 18.12 2.81
C VAL A 119 0.82 18.35 2.44
N VAL A 120 1.24 19.61 2.22
CA VAL A 120 2.63 19.96 1.91
C VAL A 120 3.58 19.51 3.02
N LYS A 121 3.23 19.84 4.28
CA LYS A 121 4.04 19.47 5.44
C LYS A 121 4.11 17.95 5.64
N ILE A 122 3.00 17.25 5.49
CA ILE A 122 2.97 15.80 5.69
C ILE A 122 3.68 15.07 4.54
N SER A 123 3.55 15.55 3.29
CA SER A 123 4.29 14.99 2.17
C SER A 123 5.82 15.16 2.32
N LYS A 124 6.28 16.34 2.77
CA LYS A 124 7.71 16.54 3.11
C LYS A 124 8.17 15.56 4.18
N LEU A 125 7.42 15.43 5.28
CA LEU A 125 7.72 14.48 6.35
C LEU A 125 7.80 13.03 5.85
N ALA A 126 6.95 12.66 4.89
CA ALA A 126 6.99 11.33 4.29
C ALA A 126 8.25 11.11 3.44
N LEU A 127 8.85 12.17 2.91
CA LEU A 127 10.08 12.10 2.12
C LEU A 127 11.35 12.05 2.98
N ASP A 128 11.30 12.53 4.23
CA ASP A 128 12.45 12.55 5.14
C ASP A 128 13.00 11.14 5.48
N ILE A 129 12.24 10.08 5.20
CA ILE A 129 12.68 8.69 5.41
C ILE A 129 13.61 8.16 4.30
N PHE A 130 13.71 8.88 3.19
CA PHE A 130 14.51 8.50 2.03
C PHE A 130 15.85 9.25 2.05
N ASN A 131 16.93 8.56 1.68
CA ASN A 131 18.28 9.13 1.65
C ASN A 131 18.77 9.43 0.22
N GLU A 132 17.89 9.25 -0.77
CA GLU A 132 18.20 9.44 -2.19
C GLU A 132 18.24 10.92 -2.54
N ASP A 133 19.41 11.44 -2.99
CA ASP A 133 19.63 12.84 -3.34
C ASP A 133 18.87 13.30 -4.59
N TYR A 134 18.27 12.36 -5.34
CA TYR A 134 17.55 12.62 -6.57
C TYR A 134 16.04 12.71 -6.40
N ILE A 135 15.55 12.86 -5.17
CA ILE A 135 14.14 13.12 -4.86
C ILE A 135 13.94 14.61 -4.65
N TYR A 136 13.13 15.22 -5.49
CA TYR A 136 12.84 16.65 -5.46
C TYR A 136 11.40 16.88 -5.05
N PHE A 137 11.20 17.81 -4.13
CA PHE A 137 9.85 18.22 -3.69
C PHE A 137 9.57 19.65 -4.15
N PHE A 138 8.37 19.84 -4.71
CA PHE A 138 7.90 21.14 -5.14
C PHE A 138 6.45 21.36 -4.71
N SER A 139 6.15 22.59 -4.28
CA SER A 139 4.80 23.08 -4.07
C SER A 139 4.79 24.59 -4.28
N GLU A 140 3.81 25.11 -5.00
CA GLU A 140 3.65 26.56 -5.18
C GLU A 140 3.22 27.24 -3.89
N GLU A 141 2.43 26.56 -3.06
CA GLU A 141 1.93 27.05 -1.79
C GLU A 141 2.66 26.38 -0.62
N GLU A 142 2.95 27.14 0.44
CA GLU A 142 3.53 26.60 1.66
C GLU A 142 2.53 25.78 2.49
N GLU A 143 1.25 26.09 2.34
CA GLU A 143 0.18 25.45 3.09
C GLU A 143 -1.01 25.11 2.19
N VAL A 144 -1.21 23.81 1.97
CA VAL A 144 -2.39 23.25 1.29
C VAL A 144 -3.12 22.35 2.28
N ARG A 145 -4.33 22.74 2.66
CA ARG A 145 -5.13 22.00 3.66
C ARG A 145 -6.13 21.07 3.00
N ALA A 146 -6.16 19.82 3.48
CA ALA A 146 -7.18 18.84 3.14
C ALA A 146 -7.63 18.09 4.40
N ARG A 147 -8.82 17.49 4.33
CA ARG A 147 -9.31 16.56 5.34
C ARG A 147 -8.92 15.15 4.94
N PHE A 148 -8.02 14.55 5.70
CA PHE A 148 -7.48 13.22 5.39
C PHE A 148 -6.82 12.60 6.62
N ASP A 149 -6.61 11.29 6.61
CA ASP A 149 -5.83 10.61 7.65
C ASP A 149 -4.33 10.79 7.41
N ARG A 150 -3.63 11.34 8.40
CA ARG A 150 -2.18 11.62 8.34
C ARG A 150 -1.35 10.38 8.03
N THR A 151 -1.67 9.26 8.68
CA THR A 151 -0.91 8.01 8.53
C THR A 151 -1.12 7.42 7.13
N GLN A 152 -2.34 7.55 6.62
CA GLN A 152 -2.66 7.10 5.26
C GLN A 152 -1.97 7.97 4.20
N LEU A 153 -1.92 9.29 4.39
CA LEU A 153 -1.20 10.18 3.48
C LEU A 153 0.29 9.84 3.40
N ILE A 154 0.94 9.63 4.56
CA ILE A 154 2.34 9.19 4.60
C ILE A 154 2.51 7.86 3.84
N ARG A 155 1.60 6.90 4.01
CA ARG A 155 1.63 5.61 3.30
C ARG A 155 1.50 5.77 1.80
N VAL A 156 0.60 6.63 1.32
CA VAL A 156 0.44 6.91 -0.11
C VAL A 156 1.74 7.43 -0.70
N VAL A 157 2.27 8.52 -0.14
CA VAL A 157 3.50 9.15 -0.63
C VAL A 157 4.68 8.17 -0.61
N THR A 158 4.89 7.47 0.51
CA THR A 158 6.00 6.52 0.65
C THR A 158 5.90 5.33 -0.31
N ASN A 159 4.70 4.82 -0.58
CA ASN A 159 4.53 3.73 -1.56
C ASN A 159 4.82 4.19 -2.99
N LEU A 160 4.36 5.38 -3.38
CA LEU A 160 4.63 5.92 -4.71
C LEU A 160 6.13 6.15 -4.91
N VAL A 161 6.80 6.83 -3.96
CA VAL A 161 8.24 7.10 -4.03
C VAL A 161 9.07 5.82 -4.02
N LYS A 162 8.73 4.81 -3.19
CA LYS A 162 9.40 3.50 -3.23
C LYS A 162 9.27 2.82 -4.60
N ASN A 163 8.11 2.91 -5.24
CA ASN A 163 7.93 2.38 -6.57
C ASN A 163 8.80 3.11 -7.60
N SER A 164 8.91 4.43 -7.50
CA SER A 164 9.77 5.26 -8.36
C SER A 164 11.25 4.94 -8.17
N ILE A 165 11.74 4.79 -6.92
CA ILE A 165 13.12 4.37 -6.63
C ILE A 165 13.42 3.01 -7.28
N GLN A 166 12.50 2.04 -7.15
CA GLN A 166 12.66 0.72 -7.75
C GLN A 166 12.63 0.78 -9.28
N SER A 167 11.80 1.63 -9.88
CA SER A 167 11.72 1.87 -11.33
C SER A 167 13.05 2.44 -11.86
N ILE A 168 13.64 3.39 -11.15
CA ILE A 168 14.95 3.97 -11.43
C ILE A 168 16.05 2.92 -11.30
N ALA A 169 16.05 2.13 -10.23
CA ALA A 169 17.07 1.10 -10.01
C ALA A 169 17.07 0.03 -11.13
N GLN A 170 15.93 -0.27 -11.73
CA GLN A 170 15.81 -1.19 -12.85
C GLN A 170 16.34 -0.60 -14.16
N LYS A 171 16.07 0.67 -14.43
CA LYS A 171 16.55 1.36 -15.65
C LYS A 171 17.99 1.81 -15.55
N ASN A 172 18.42 2.17 -14.34
CA ASN A 172 19.73 2.73 -14.03
C ASN A 172 20.10 3.93 -14.93
N PRO A 173 19.27 5.01 -14.96
CA PRO A 173 19.52 6.17 -15.80
C PRO A 173 20.78 6.92 -15.33
N ALA A 174 21.46 7.63 -16.26
CA ALA A 174 22.67 8.41 -15.94
C ALA A 174 22.38 9.52 -14.91
N GLU A 175 21.21 10.12 -14.98
CA GLU A 175 20.73 11.15 -14.04
C GLU A 175 19.37 10.70 -13.47
N PRO A 176 19.36 9.97 -12.34
CA PRO A 176 18.11 9.57 -11.68
C PRO A 176 17.36 10.79 -11.20
N ARG A 177 16.01 10.77 -11.31
CA ARG A 177 15.17 11.87 -10.87
C ARG A 177 13.78 11.39 -10.49
N ILE A 178 13.31 11.85 -9.33
CA ILE A 178 11.94 11.71 -8.86
C ILE A 178 11.44 13.10 -8.46
N ASP A 179 10.36 13.54 -9.07
CA ASP A 179 9.68 14.79 -8.72
C ASP A 179 8.39 14.49 -7.97
N VAL A 180 8.25 15.05 -6.78
CA VAL A 180 7.03 15.00 -5.96
C VAL A 180 6.44 16.39 -5.89
N ILE A 181 5.26 16.57 -6.47
CA ILE A 181 4.61 17.88 -6.60
C ILE A 181 3.29 17.85 -5.85
N VAL A 182 3.07 18.84 -4.98
CA VAL A 182 1.77 19.08 -4.34
C VAL A 182 1.20 20.38 -4.89
N GLN A 183 -0.01 20.32 -5.45
CA GLN A 183 -0.68 21.46 -6.04
C GLN A 183 -2.16 21.44 -5.69
N LEU A 184 -2.73 22.64 -5.53
CA LEU A 184 -4.16 22.84 -5.37
C LEU A 184 -4.77 23.18 -6.73
N GLU A 185 -5.68 22.34 -7.19
CA GLU A 185 -6.40 22.56 -8.44
C GLU A 185 -7.90 22.64 -8.15
N ASN A 186 -8.48 23.83 -8.27
CA ASN A 186 -9.86 24.11 -7.88
C ASN A 186 -10.12 23.77 -6.40
N THR A 187 -10.78 22.64 -6.13
CA THR A 187 -11.11 22.14 -4.78
C THR A 187 -10.37 20.85 -4.45
N PHE A 188 -9.52 20.36 -5.34
CA PHE A 188 -8.78 19.11 -5.16
C PHE A 188 -7.30 19.38 -4.89
N VAL A 189 -6.74 18.59 -3.99
CA VAL A 189 -5.30 18.56 -3.76
C VAL A 189 -4.70 17.43 -4.57
N ASN A 190 -3.86 17.77 -5.53
CA ASN A 190 -3.16 16.81 -6.37
C ASN A 190 -1.76 16.57 -5.83
N ILE A 191 -1.39 15.29 -5.66
CA ILE A 191 -0.03 14.86 -5.36
C ILE A 191 0.46 14.08 -6.57
N LEU A 192 1.42 14.67 -7.30
CA LEU A 192 2.02 14.04 -8.46
C LEU A 192 3.38 13.48 -8.08
N VAL A 193 3.64 12.24 -8.45
CA VAL A 193 4.96 11.60 -8.33
C VAL A 193 5.39 11.15 -9.71
N SER A 194 6.47 11.73 -10.21
CA SER A 194 7.03 11.44 -11.54
C SER A 194 8.45 10.93 -11.41
N ASP A 195 8.80 9.89 -12.16
CA ASP A 195 10.14 9.34 -12.20
C ASP A 195 10.63 9.14 -13.66
N ASN A 196 11.93 9.09 -13.84
CA ASN A 196 12.56 8.78 -15.11
C ASN A 196 13.06 7.34 -15.21
N GLY A 197 12.48 6.44 -14.45
CA GLY A 197 12.74 5.00 -14.46
C GLY A 197 12.23 4.27 -15.70
N ILE A 198 11.99 2.97 -15.60
CA ILE A 198 11.56 2.13 -16.75
C ILE A 198 10.14 2.45 -17.22
N GLY A 199 9.33 3.13 -16.38
CA GLY A 199 7.91 3.40 -16.66
C GLY A 199 7.01 2.16 -16.55
N VAL A 200 5.76 2.34 -16.98
CA VAL A 200 4.74 1.28 -16.98
C VAL A 200 4.32 1.01 -18.43
N PRO A 201 4.43 -0.25 -18.92
CA PRO A 201 3.93 -0.63 -20.23
C PRO A 201 2.45 -0.33 -20.39
N GLU A 202 2.01 0.06 -21.60
CA GLU A 202 0.62 0.42 -21.88
C GLU A 202 -0.37 -0.68 -21.47
N GLU A 203 -0.01 -1.93 -21.74
CA GLU A 203 -0.81 -3.11 -21.41
C GLU A 203 -1.04 -3.29 -19.90
N ASN A 204 -0.17 -2.73 -19.07
CA ASN A 204 -0.23 -2.86 -17.61
C ASN A 204 -0.93 -1.68 -16.93
N LYS A 205 -1.13 -0.55 -17.61
CA LYS A 205 -1.68 0.68 -17.01
C LYS A 205 -3.07 0.49 -16.40
N THR A 206 -3.88 -0.39 -16.95
CA THR A 206 -5.23 -0.68 -16.44
C THR A 206 -5.24 -1.58 -15.21
N ILE A 207 -4.21 -2.41 -15.05
CA ILE A 207 -4.17 -3.46 -14.02
C ILE A 207 -3.16 -3.19 -12.90
N ILE A 208 -2.32 -2.13 -13.00
CA ILE A 208 -1.31 -1.82 -11.97
C ILE A 208 -1.88 -1.52 -10.60
N PHE A 209 -3.16 -1.12 -10.52
CA PHE A 209 -3.87 -0.87 -9.27
C PHE A 209 -4.67 -2.08 -8.78
N GLU A 210 -4.76 -3.14 -9.56
CA GLU A 210 -5.38 -4.37 -9.09
C GLU A 210 -4.52 -5.00 -7.99
N PRO A 211 -5.15 -5.51 -6.93
CA PRO A 211 -4.44 -6.26 -5.92
C PRO A 211 -3.67 -7.41 -6.59
N GLN A 212 -2.41 -7.63 -6.16
CA GLN A 212 -1.56 -8.73 -6.64
C GLN A 212 -0.83 -8.49 -7.97
N PHE A 213 -1.15 -7.45 -8.71
CA PHE A 213 -0.40 -7.18 -9.92
C PHE A 213 1.02 -6.70 -9.57
N THR A 214 2.01 -7.43 -10.02
CA THR A 214 3.42 -7.07 -9.91
C THR A 214 4.22 -7.63 -11.08
N THR A 215 5.09 -6.80 -11.61
CA THR A 215 6.11 -7.21 -12.59
C THR A 215 7.45 -7.53 -11.92
N LYS A 216 7.50 -7.45 -10.58
CA LYS A 216 8.72 -7.58 -9.78
C LYS A 216 8.81 -8.97 -9.14
N THR A 217 10.01 -9.55 -9.16
CA THR A 217 10.28 -10.87 -8.57
C THR A 217 10.12 -10.93 -7.04
N SER A 218 10.20 -9.77 -6.35
CA SER A 218 10.11 -9.67 -4.89
C SER A 218 8.98 -8.77 -4.39
N GLY A 219 8.07 -8.33 -5.27
CA GLY A 219 6.98 -7.42 -4.93
C GLY A 219 5.64 -8.16 -4.78
N MET A 220 4.91 -7.90 -3.69
CA MET A 220 3.58 -8.50 -3.45
C MET A 220 2.44 -7.89 -4.29
N GLY A 221 2.71 -6.88 -5.10
CA GLY A 221 1.66 -6.20 -5.86
C GLY A 221 0.61 -5.47 -5.02
N LEU A 222 0.85 -5.26 -3.72
CA LEU A 222 -0.11 -4.65 -2.81
C LEU A 222 0.01 -3.12 -2.70
N GLY A 223 1.15 -2.55 -3.09
CA GLY A 223 1.45 -1.13 -2.86
C GLY A 223 0.50 -0.18 -3.58
N LEU A 224 0.33 -0.34 -4.89
CA LEU A 224 -0.54 0.52 -5.70
C LEU A 224 -2.03 0.23 -5.45
N GLY A 225 -2.40 -1.04 -5.21
CA GLY A 225 -3.76 -1.39 -4.80
C GLY A 225 -4.14 -0.74 -3.46
N MET A 226 -3.22 -0.69 -2.50
CA MET A 226 -3.41 0.03 -1.23
C MET A 226 -3.55 1.54 -1.46
N VAL A 227 -2.71 2.14 -2.32
CA VAL A 227 -2.81 3.57 -2.67
C VAL A 227 -4.19 3.87 -3.24
N LYS A 228 -4.67 3.07 -4.18
CA LYS A 228 -6.01 3.22 -4.76
C LYS A 228 -7.09 3.18 -3.68
N ASN A 229 -7.10 2.15 -2.84
CA ASN A 229 -8.08 2.03 -1.76
C ASN A 229 -8.08 3.25 -0.81
N ILE A 230 -6.91 3.75 -0.44
CA ILE A 230 -6.78 4.90 0.47
C ILE A 230 -7.33 6.19 -0.17
N VAL A 231 -7.17 6.36 -1.48
CA VAL A 231 -7.56 7.58 -2.18
C VAL A 231 -9.04 7.57 -2.59
N GLU A 232 -9.63 6.39 -2.83
CA GLU A 232 -11.03 6.23 -3.24
C GLU A 232 -12.01 6.11 -2.05
N THR A 233 -11.53 5.94 -0.80
CA THR A 233 -12.35 5.87 0.43
C THR A 233 -12.54 7.23 1.06
#